data_45ef7972ab6e592312ae025f59e9d11f
#
_entry.id   45ef7972ab6e592312ae025f59e9d11f
#
_cell.length_a   1.000
_cell.length_b   1.000
_cell.length_c   1.000
_cell.angle_alpha   90.00
_cell.angle_beta   90.00
_cell.angle_gamma   90.00
#
_symmetry.space_group_name_H-M   'P 1'
#
loop_
_entity.id
_entity.type
_entity.pdbx_description
1 polymer ?
#
loop_
_entity_poly.entity_id
_entity_poly.type
_entity_poly.pdbx_seq_one_letter_code
_entity_poly.pdbx_strand_id
1 'polypeptide(L)'
;MVFSPYYPIIYVRGYAMTVDERNQTAADPFCGFNDGSTVYRAEVDRNARPRKFVFESPLLRLASDFGYDDVYESGVDITDPDWRPRHGRQGIPARSVVIYRYYDAGSTLFGDGEASSIEAYARGLSDLILRVRDLVVAEEGLAPADFRCYLVAHSMGGLVARGFLQNPALGDDAARAAVDKFFTYATPHNGIEVAGVNVPSWLSANDLSNFSRERMASYLNLQDAWQRYKRVDFMPEAVLKSSRIFCMVGTNRSDYDAARGLSRAFVGHGSDGLVKVENASVWGLDADASVTNTAATAYVYRAHSGPFGIVNSEEAYQNLARFLFGDVRMDVWLDVDTVTLPPALAGQDDVEALYQFELLAAPRGKRWSLTRRVAEEDSPACRTHQQLASGEAGPRHVYLSTVFLAKYAKVSHDDEALSCSFDLRVRVPDYKVAKVFWPDQHFEGAFLFRDALTVRVVPPSAPGQPWHCSYRWQMAAGEDAETPLVPELQNDGRLALRVPFGTLGQPGLSGQVLLIVCNWNAAA
;
A
#
# COMPACT_ATOMS: atom_id res chain seq x y z
N MET A 1 18.68 -13.29 13.88
CA MET A 1 18.07 -14.00 12.73
C MET A 1 19.05 -13.96 11.58
N VAL A 2 19.50 -15.12 11.10
CA VAL A 2 20.65 -15.26 10.19
C VAL A 2 20.41 -14.62 8.81
N PHE A 3 19.16 -14.55 8.33
CA PHE A 3 18.82 -14.08 6.98
C PHE A 3 17.99 -12.78 6.94
N SER A 4 17.68 -12.18 8.09
CA SER A 4 16.96 -10.89 8.09
C SER A 4 17.76 -9.82 7.35
N PRO A 5 17.12 -9.04 6.45
CA PRO A 5 15.73 -9.07 6.05
C PRO A 5 15.43 -9.87 4.76
N TYR A 6 16.25 -10.84 4.38
CA TYR A 6 16.17 -11.53 3.08
C TYR A 6 15.52 -12.91 3.22
N TYR A 7 14.18 -12.95 3.27
CA TYR A 7 13.38 -14.17 3.36
C TYR A 7 12.74 -14.49 2.02
N PRO A 8 12.27 -15.75 1.80
CA PRO A 8 11.53 -16.10 0.59
C PRO A 8 10.31 -15.20 0.37
N ILE A 9 10.07 -14.83 -0.88
CA ILE A 9 8.93 -14.02 -1.30
C ILE A 9 7.94 -14.92 -2.03
N ILE A 10 6.72 -15.04 -1.50
CA ILE A 10 5.64 -15.81 -2.11
C ILE A 10 4.65 -14.84 -2.74
N TYR A 11 4.55 -14.89 -4.08
CA TYR A 11 3.63 -14.08 -4.87
C TYR A 11 2.28 -14.78 -5.06
N VAL A 12 1.20 -14.03 -4.82
CA VAL A 12 -0.19 -14.51 -4.94
C VAL A 12 -0.95 -13.63 -5.93
N ARG A 13 -1.30 -14.19 -7.08
CA ARG A 13 -1.98 -13.47 -8.17
C ARG A 13 -3.40 -13.05 -7.81
N GLY A 14 -3.91 -12.06 -8.53
CA GLY A 14 -5.29 -11.60 -8.51
C GLY A 14 -6.25 -12.50 -9.30
N TYR A 15 -7.51 -12.09 -9.30
CA TYR A 15 -8.61 -12.80 -9.93
C TYR A 15 -8.52 -12.83 -11.45
N ALA A 16 -8.80 -14.00 -12.03
CA ALA A 16 -9.03 -14.21 -13.46
C ALA A 16 -10.49 -14.60 -13.67
N MET A 17 -11.27 -13.70 -14.30
CA MET A 17 -12.74 -13.81 -14.39
C MET A 17 -13.20 -14.93 -15.32
N THR A 18 -12.52 -15.10 -16.44
CA THR A 18 -12.93 -16.02 -17.51
C THR A 18 -12.00 -17.22 -17.58
N VAL A 19 -12.47 -18.29 -18.22
CA VAL A 19 -11.62 -19.46 -18.54
C VAL A 19 -10.40 -19.04 -19.36
N ASP A 20 -10.59 -18.14 -20.31
CA ASP A 20 -9.49 -17.65 -21.16
C ASP A 20 -8.44 -16.88 -20.33
N GLU A 21 -8.85 -16.02 -19.40
CA GLU A 21 -7.94 -15.33 -18.50
C GLU A 21 -7.20 -16.29 -17.55
N ARG A 22 -7.89 -17.33 -17.05
CA ARG A 22 -7.25 -18.40 -16.26
C ARG A 22 -6.22 -19.16 -17.08
N ASN A 23 -6.55 -19.51 -18.33
CA ASN A 23 -5.62 -20.17 -19.24
C ASN A 23 -4.41 -19.30 -19.56
N GLN A 24 -4.60 -18.02 -19.84
CA GLN A 24 -3.50 -17.06 -20.06
C GLN A 24 -2.62 -16.93 -18.81
N THR A 25 -3.23 -16.85 -17.62
CA THR A 25 -2.49 -16.77 -16.35
C THR A 25 -1.69 -18.05 -16.10
N ALA A 26 -2.30 -19.23 -16.32
CA ALA A 26 -1.64 -20.51 -16.13
C ALA A 26 -0.55 -20.78 -17.17
N ALA A 27 -0.69 -20.25 -18.40
CA ALA A 27 0.33 -20.34 -19.45
C ALA A 27 1.58 -19.50 -19.16
N ASP A 28 1.45 -18.44 -18.35
CA ASP A 28 2.57 -17.61 -17.92
C ASP A 28 3.29 -18.25 -16.72
N PRO A 29 4.59 -18.56 -16.80
CA PRO A 29 5.32 -19.20 -15.69
C PRO A 29 5.33 -18.35 -14.42
N PHE A 30 5.25 -17.03 -14.51
CA PHE A 30 5.24 -16.10 -13.38
C PHE A 30 3.87 -15.46 -13.14
N CYS A 31 2.82 -15.95 -13.79
CA CYS A 31 1.45 -15.43 -13.66
C CYS A 31 1.37 -13.90 -13.88
N GLY A 32 2.15 -13.33 -14.80
CA GLY A 32 2.20 -11.89 -15.10
C GLY A 32 3.03 -11.04 -14.13
N PHE A 33 3.65 -11.61 -13.11
CA PHE A 33 4.56 -10.86 -12.23
C PHE A 33 5.93 -10.57 -12.87
N ASN A 34 6.23 -11.19 -14.00
CA ASN A 34 7.46 -10.96 -14.76
C ASN A 34 7.31 -9.94 -15.89
N ASP A 35 6.17 -9.30 -16.03
CA ASP A 35 5.96 -8.29 -17.06
C ASP A 35 6.65 -6.98 -16.69
N GLY A 36 7.34 -6.38 -17.67
CA GLY A 36 7.86 -5.03 -17.57
C GLY A 36 6.86 -3.99 -18.06
N SER A 37 7.27 -2.74 -18.05
CA SER A 37 6.48 -1.63 -18.58
C SER A 37 7.34 -0.55 -19.23
N THR A 38 6.75 0.18 -20.16
CA THR A 38 7.36 1.37 -20.74
C THR A 38 6.38 2.53 -20.66
N VAL A 39 6.78 3.61 -20.03
CA VAL A 39 5.97 4.81 -19.90
C VAL A 39 6.70 6.02 -20.47
N TYR A 40 5.94 6.96 -21.02
CA TYR A 40 6.44 8.26 -21.46
C TYR A 40 5.94 9.33 -20.51
N ARG A 41 6.84 10.18 -20.02
CA ARG A 41 6.48 11.33 -19.16
C ARG A 41 6.71 12.62 -19.93
N ALA A 42 5.69 13.48 -19.94
CA ALA A 42 5.83 14.82 -20.47
C ALA A 42 6.83 15.60 -19.60
N GLU A 43 7.67 16.42 -20.24
CA GLU A 43 8.51 17.38 -19.55
C GLU A 43 7.75 18.70 -19.39
N VAL A 44 8.14 19.48 -18.37
CA VAL A 44 7.52 20.77 -18.08
C VAL A 44 7.87 21.80 -19.17
N ASP A 45 9.03 21.68 -19.80
CA ASP A 45 9.42 22.51 -20.93
C ASP A 45 8.61 22.12 -22.18
N ARG A 46 7.89 23.09 -22.74
CA ARG A 46 7.04 22.90 -23.95
C ARG A 46 7.81 22.43 -25.17
N ASN A 47 9.13 22.64 -25.24
CA ASN A 47 9.99 22.23 -26.33
C ASN A 47 10.69 20.88 -26.06
N ALA A 48 10.59 20.36 -24.85
CA ALA A 48 11.20 19.08 -24.51
C ALA A 48 10.36 17.91 -25.04
N ARG A 49 11.04 16.90 -25.55
CA ARG A 49 10.37 15.64 -25.95
C ARG A 49 10.00 14.84 -24.70
N PRO A 50 8.86 14.11 -24.72
CA PRO A 50 8.53 13.20 -23.64
C PRO A 50 9.67 12.21 -23.38
N ARG A 51 10.01 12.01 -22.11
CA ARG A 51 11.03 11.03 -21.73
C ARG A 51 10.44 9.66 -21.59
N LYS A 52 11.14 8.69 -22.15
CA LYS A 52 10.85 7.27 -22.01
C LYS A 52 11.46 6.73 -20.72
N PHE A 53 10.66 6.00 -19.96
CA PHE A 53 11.09 5.23 -18.79
C PHE A 53 10.74 3.78 -19.00
N VAL A 54 11.72 2.91 -18.79
CA VAL A 54 11.56 1.45 -18.92
C VAL A 54 11.68 0.85 -17.53
N PHE A 55 10.74 0.00 -17.19
CA PHE A 55 10.76 -0.86 -16.02
C PHE A 55 10.77 -2.31 -16.48
N GLU A 56 11.78 -3.08 -16.16
CA GLU A 56 12.03 -4.41 -16.72
C GLU A 56 11.02 -5.45 -16.22
N SER A 57 10.91 -5.62 -14.92
CA SER A 57 9.88 -6.37 -14.19
C SER A 57 10.24 -6.39 -12.70
N PRO A 58 9.29 -6.63 -11.78
CA PRO A 58 9.62 -6.76 -10.36
C PRO A 58 10.53 -7.97 -10.08
N LEU A 59 10.35 -9.09 -10.76
CA LEU A 59 11.15 -10.29 -10.52
C LEU A 59 12.58 -10.13 -11.02
N LEU A 60 12.77 -9.60 -12.24
CA LEU A 60 14.09 -9.31 -12.76
C LEU A 60 14.85 -8.31 -11.88
N ARG A 61 14.14 -7.29 -11.37
CA ARG A 61 14.73 -6.31 -10.44
C ARG A 61 15.08 -6.94 -9.09
N LEU A 62 14.26 -7.82 -8.53
CA LEU A 62 14.60 -8.56 -7.29
C LEU A 62 15.85 -9.43 -7.50
N ALA A 63 15.98 -10.07 -8.66
CA ALA A 63 17.18 -10.84 -8.98
C ALA A 63 18.41 -9.94 -9.08
N SER A 64 18.36 -8.86 -9.86
CA SER A 64 19.51 -7.99 -10.11
C SER A 64 19.90 -7.15 -8.88
N ASP A 65 18.92 -6.63 -8.13
CA ASP A 65 19.18 -5.69 -7.03
C ASP A 65 19.48 -6.40 -5.71
N PHE A 66 18.90 -7.60 -5.48
CA PHE A 66 18.97 -8.31 -4.20
C PHE A 66 19.41 -9.78 -4.28
N GLY A 67 19.65 -10.32 -5.48
CA GLY A 67 20.11 -11.70 -5.68
C GLY A 67 19.05 -12.74 -5.35
N TYR A 68 17.78 -12.45 -5.66
CA TYR A 68 16.70 -13.43 -5.58
C TYR A 68 16.65 -14.29 -6.84
N ASP A 69 16.45 -15.60 -6.65
CA ASP A 69 16.26 -16.57 -7.73
C ASP A 69 14.84 -17.11 -7.72
N ASP A 70 14.33 -17.51 -8.89
CA ASP A 70 13.13 -18.33 -8.97
C ASP A 70 13.39 -19.78 -8.54
N VAL A 71 12.31 -20.52 -8.33
CA VAL A 71 12.37 -21.90 -7.83
C VAL A 71 12.04 -22.95 -8.91
N TYR A 72 11.89 -22.55 -10.17
CA TYR A 72 11.69 -23.50 -11.26
C TYR A 72 12.98 -24.28 -11.49
N GLU A 73 12.85 -25.61 -11.61
CA GLU A 73 13.98 -26.46 -11.90
C GLU A 73 13.64 -27.41 -13.05
N SER A 74 14.41 -27.32 -14.13
CA SER A 74 14.17 -28.11 -15.35
C SER A 74 12.75 -27.95 -15.91
N GLY A 75 12.14 -26.77 -15.72
CA GLY A 75 10.77 -26.47 -16.15
C GLY A 75 9.66 -26.95 -15.21
N VAL A 76 10.03 -27.48 -14.04
CA VAL A 76 9.08 -28.05 -13.06
C VAL A 76 8.87 -27.07 -11.90
N ASP A 77 7.63 -26.90 -11.48
CA ASP A 77 7.26 -26.06 -10.33
C ASP A 77 7.53 -26.76 -8.99
N ILE A 78 7.78 -26.01 -7.96
CA ILE A 78 8.09 -26.49 -6.60
C ILE A 78 6.99 -27.37 -5.98
N THR A 79 5.76 -27.24 -6.42
CA THR A 79 4.61 -28.03 -5.98
C THR A 79 4.46 -29.35 -6.72
N ASP A 80 5.15 -29.51 -7.85
CA ASP A 80 5.10 -30.73 -8.66
C ASP A 80 5.85 -31.87 -7.95
N PRO A 81 5.28 -33.09 -7.94
CA PRO A 81 5.95 -34.28 -7.35
C PRO A 81 7.31 -34.62 -7.98
N ASP A 82 7.53 -34.25 -9.24
CA ASP A 82 8.77 -34.50 -9.97
C ASP A 82 9.83 -33.42 -9.74
N TRP A 83 9.48 -32.32 -9.07
CA TRP A 83 10.44 -31.29 -8.75
C TRP A 83 11.58 -31.82 -7.85
N ARG A 84 12.79 -31.44 -8.17
CA ARG A 84 13.99 -31.78 -7.39
C ARG A 84 14.88 -30.53 -7.26
N PRO A 85 15.60 -30.36 -6.13
CA PRO A 85 16.55 -29.26 -5.97
C PRO A 85 17.64 -29.28 -7.04
N ARG A 86 18.17 -28.10 -7.39
CA ARG A 86 19.36 -27.95 -8.25
C ARG A 86 20.49 -28.84 -7.76
N HIS A 87 21.26 -29.36 -8.73
CA HIS A 87 22.40 -30.22 -8.41
C HIS A 87 23.32 -29.61 -7.34
N GLY A 88 23.60 -30.37 -6.29
CA GLY A 88 24.42 -29.96 -5.16
C GLY A 88 23.67 -29.21 -4.05
N ARG A 89 22.34 -28.99 -4.20
CA ARG A 89 21.48 -28.40 -3.15
C ARG A 89 20.58 -29.45 -2.51
N GLN A 90 20.16 -29.16 -1.26
CA GLN A 90 19.19 -29.98 -0.54
C GLN A 90 17.76 -29.40 -0.61
N GLY A 91 17.64 -28.13 -1.01
CA GLY A 91 16.40 -27.39 -1.07
C GLY A 91 16.51 -26.12 -1.92
N ILE A 92 15.93 -25.03 -1.44
CA ILE A 92 16.00 -23.71 -2.07
C ILE A 92 16.62 -22.68 -1.10
N PRO A 93 17.34 -21.67 -1.62
CA PRO A 93 17.94 -20.65 -0.76
C PRO A 93 16.87 -19.73 -0.14
N ALA A 94 17.23 -19.06 0.95
CA ALA A 94 16.37 -18.07 1.60
C ALA A 94 15.96 -16.92 0.63
N ARG A 95 16.83 -16.55 -0.31
CA ARG A 95 16.53 -15.55 -1.34
C ARG A 95 15.85 -16.18 -2.55
N SER A 96 14.67 -16.74 -2.34
CA SER A 96 13.86 -17.34 -3.42
C SER A 96 12.55 -16.58 -3.64
N VAL A 97 12.15 -16.49 -4.91
CA VAL A 97 10.81 -16.04 -5.32
C VAL A 97 10.01 -17.26 -5.71
N VAL A 98 8.84 -17.39 -5.10
CA VAL A 98 7.89 -18.48 -5.33
C VAL A 98 6.58 -17.90 -5.84
N ILE A 99 6.06 -18.42 -6.93
CA ILE A 99 4.75 -18.03 -7.47
C ILE A 99 3.72 -19.07 -7.01
N TYR A 100 2.66 -18.62 -6.33
CA TYR A 100 1.54 -19.50 -6.00
C TYR A 100 0.63 -19.67 -7.21
N ARG A 101 0.76 -20.80 -7.89
CA ARG A 101 0.11 -21.13 -9.16
C ARG A 101 -1.27 -21.77 -8.97
N TYR A 102 -2.12 -21.23 -8.12
CA TYR A 102 -3.42 -21.82 -7.78
C TYR A 102 -4.42 -21.85 -8.96
N TYR A 103 -4.15 -21.12 -10.04
CA TYR A 103 -4.96 -21.17 -11.26
C TYR A 103 -4.69 -22.39 -12.15
N ASP A 104 -3.61 -23.12 -11.95
CA ASP A 104 -3.29 -24.29 -12.78
C ASP A 104 -4.41 -25.32 -12.75
N ALA A 105 -4.92 -25.66 -11.57
CA ALA A 105 -6.05 -26.59 -11.41
C ALA A 105 -7.36 -26.09 -12.05
N GLY A 106 -7.60 -24.78 -12.02
CA GLY A 106 -8.80 -24.16 -12.59
C GLY A 106 -8.66 -23.75 -14.06
N SER A 107 -7.53 -24.06 -14.71
CA SER A 107 -7.32 -23.86 -16.14
C SER A 107 -7.71 -25.10 -16.94
N THR A 108 -8.05 -24.94 -18.21
CA THR A 108 -8.23 -26.08 -19.12
C THR A 108 -6.91 -26.59 -19.71
N LEU A 109 -5.79 -25.90 -19.43
CA LEU A 109 -4.45 -26.29 -19.87
C LEU A 109 -3.83 -27.35 -18.95
N PHE A 110 -4.05 -27.20 -17.62
CA PHE A 110 -3.38 -28.03 -16.61
C PHE A 110 -4.36 -28.66 -15.61
N GLY A 111 -5.66 -28.35 -15.67
CA GLY A 111 -6.70 -28.83 -14.77
C GLY A 111 -8.04 -29.08 -15.46
N ASP A 112 -9.12 -29.05 -14.68
CA ASP A 112 -10.49 -29.32 -15.11
C ASP A 112 -11.24 -28.12 -15.68
N GLY A 113 -10.65 -26.92 -15.59
CA GLY A 113 -11.28 -25.66 -16.00
C GLY A 113 -12.27 -25.07 -15.00
N GLU A 114 -12.43 -25.69 -13.81
CA GLU A 114 -13.32 -25.19 -12.77
C GLU A 114 -12.55 -24.40 -11.71
N ALA A 115 -13.04 -23.19 -11.39
CA ALA A 115 -12.45 -22.38 -10.34
C ALA A 115 -12.80 -22.96 -8.96
N SER A 116 -11.79 -23.13 -8.12
CA SER A 116 -12.00 -23.51 -6.72
C SER A 116 -12.44 -22.32 -5.87
N SER A 117 -12.92 -22.61 -4.65
CA SER A 117 -13.32 -21.56 -3.70
C SER A 117 -12.11 -20.79 -3.15
N ILE A 118 -12.32 -19.56 -2.69
CA ILE A 118 -11.28 -18.75 -2.06
C ILE A 118 -10.70 -19.44 -0.82
N GLU A 119 -11.52 -20.22 -0.11
CA GLU A 119 -11.10 -21.03 1.04
C GLU A 119 -10.15 -22.17 0.63
N ALA A 120 -10.41 -22.81 -0.52
CA ALA A 120 -9.50 -23.83 -1.05
C ALA A 120 -8.15 -23.22 -1.44
N TYR A 121 -8.16 -22.07 -2.08
CA TYR A 121 -6.94 -21.33 -2.40
C TYR A 121 -6.17 -20.92 -1.13
N ALA A 122 -6.86 -20.49 -0.08
CA ALA A 122 -6.24 -20.14 1.19
C ALA A 122 -5.54 -21.34 1.86
N ARG A 123 -6.16 -22.54 1.83
CA ARG A 123 -5.53 -23.79 2.32
C ARG A 123 -4.31 -24.17 1.49
N GLY A 124 -4.41 -24.13 0.16
CA GLY A 124 -3.29 -24.42 -0.73
C GLY A 124 -2.11 -23.44 -0.52
N LEU A 125 -2.37 -22.18 -0.19
CA LEU A 125 -1.30 -21.23 0.18
C LEU A 125 -0.60 -21.64 1.48
N SER A 126 -1.34 -22.13 2.47
CA SER A 126 -0.77 -22.69 3.71
C SER A 126 0.16 -23.87 3.42
N ASP A 127 -0.28 -24.80 2.57
CA ASP A 127 0.50 -25.98 2.20
C ASP A 127 1.76 -25.59 1.44
N LEU A 128 1.69 -24.61 0.53
CA LEU A 128 2.83 -24.06 -0.17
C LEU A 128 3.85 -23.44 0.79
N ILE A 129 3.40 -22.65 1.77
CA ILE A 129 4.29 -22.03 2.78
C ILE A 129 5.06 -23.11 3.56
N LEU A 130 4.37 -24.19 3.97
CA LEU A 130 5.01 -25.31 4.66
C LEU A 130 6.03 -26.02 3.75
N ARG A 131 5.69 -26.20 2.47
CA ARG A 131 6.62 -26.78 1.48
C ARG A 131 7.86 -25.92 1.30
N VAL A 132 7.70 -24.59 1.15
CA VAL A 132 8.81 -23.63 1.05
C VAL A 132 9.66 -23.66 2.33
N ARG A 133 9.02 -23.70 3.49
CA ARG A 133 9.73 -23.84 4.78
C ARG A 133 10.64 -25.05 4.78
N ASP A 134 10.10 -26.22 4.45
CA ASP A 134 10.85 -27.48 4.54
C ASP A 134 12.07 -27.48 3.60
N LEU A 135 11.93 -26.90 2.42
CA LEU A 135 13.01 -26.78 1.44
C LEU A 135 14.08 -25.75 1.86
N VAL A 136 13.66 -24.61 2.41
CA VAL A 136 14.64 -23.61 2.93
C VAL A 136 15.35 -24.12 4.17
N VAL A 137 14.63 -24.78 5.07
CA VAL A 137 15.21 -25.42 6.26
C VAL A 137 16.26 -26.46 5.88
N ALA A 138 15.99 -27.28 4.86
CA ALA A 138 16.92 -28.29 4.37
C ALA A 138 18.18 -27.66 3.75
N GLU A 139 18.04 -26.58 2.98
CA GLU A 139 19.16 -25.92 2.32
C GLU A 139 20.04 -25.12 3.28
N GLU A 140 19.39 -24.33 4.17
CA GLU A 140 20.08 -23.36 5.02
C GLU A 140 20.44 -23.90 6.41
N GLY A 141 19.98 -25.12 6.77
CA GLY A 141 20.23 -25.73 8.07
C GLY A 141 19.55 -25.01 9.24
N LEU A 142 18.39 -24.39 9.00
CA LEU A 142 17.62 -23.66 10.02
C LEU A 142 16.77 -24.60 10.87
N ALA A 143 16.42 -24.17 12.08
CA ALA A 143 15.27 -24.77 12.76
C ALA A 143 13.96 -24.35 12.09
N PRO A 144 12.95 -25.24 11.92
CA PRO A 144 11.67 -24.87 11.30
C PRO A 144 10.97 -23.67 11.94
N ALA A 145 11.14 -23.45 13.25
CA ALA A 145 10.58 -22.33 13.98
C ALA A 145 11.24 -20.97 13.62
N ASP A 146 12.45 -20.98 13.06
CA ASP A 146 13.18 -19.77 12.65
C ASP A 146 12.88 -19.37 11.21
N PHE A 147 12.19 -20.20 10.45
CA PHE A 147 11.78 -19.88 9.09
C PHE A 147 10.82 -18.70 9.06
N ARG A 148 11.06 -17.79 8.14
CA ARG A 148 10.18 -16.65 7.83
C ARG A 148 10.03 -16.50 6.33
N CYS A 149 8.89 -15.93 5.90
CA CYS A 149 8.61 -15.58 4.52
C CYS A 149 7.84 -14.27 4.41
N TYR A 150 7.80 -13.73 3.20
CA TYR A 150 6.99 -12.58 2.82
C TYR A 150 5.87 -13.00 1.90
N LEU A 151 4.67 -12.45 2.11
CA LEU A 151 3.57 -12.55 1.16
C LEU A 151 3.48 -11.27 0.35
N VAL A 152 3.41 -11.41 -0.97
CA VAL A 152 3.19 -10.31 -1.91
C VAL A 152 2.01 -10.67 -2.80
N ALA A 153 0.92 -9.92 -2.68
CA ALA A 153 -0.33 -10.31 -3.32
C ALA A 153 -0.92 -9.17 -4.18
N HIS A 154 -1.55 -9.54 -5.27
CA HIS A 154 -2.29 -8.63 -6.14
C HIS A 154 -3.79 -8.94 -6.08
N SER A 155 -4.63 -7.90 -5.98
CA SER A 155 -6.08 -7.99 -6.11
C SER A 155 -6.69 -9.07 -5.19
N MET A 156 -7.47 -10.02 -5.72
CA MET A 156 -8.06 -11.15 -4.98
C MET A 156 -7.01 -12.00 -4.26
N GLY A 157 -5.78 -12.08 -4.77
CA GLY A 157 -4.70 -12.77 -4.09
C GLY A 157 -4.44 -12.27 -2.67
N GLY A 158 -4.68 -10.97 -2.43
CA GLY A 158 -4.64 -10.39 -1.09
C GLY A 158 -5.77 -10.88 -0.19
N LEU A 159 -6.94 -11.22 -0.74
CA LEU A 159 -8.04 -11.80 0.03
C LEU A 159 -7.79 -13.29 0.32
N VAL A 160 -7.19 -14.04 -0.61
CA VAL A 160 -6.71 -15.42 -0.38
C VAL A 160 -5.71 -15.43 0.78
N ALA A 161 -4.70 -14.55 0.74
CA ALA A 161 -3.71 -14.42 1.81
C ALA A 161 -4.35 -14.02 3.15
N ARG A 162 -5.31 -13.08 3.16
CA ARG A 162 -6.04 -12.70 4.38
C ARG A 162 -6.91 -13.85 4.90
N GLY A 163 -7.60 -14.59 4.04
CA GLY A 163 -8.38 -15.76 4.43
C GLY A 163 -7.50 -16.78 5.15
N PHE A 164 -6.34 -17.09 4.58
CA PHE A 164 -5.33 -17.96 5.20
C PHE A 164 -4.85 -17.42 6.55
N LEU A 165 -4.48 -16.13 6.63
CA LEU A 165 -3.95 -15.54 7.85
C LEU A 165 -4.99 -15.48 8.97
N GLN A 166 -6.21 -15.00 8.67
CA GLN A 166 -7.21 -14.61 9.66
C GLN A 166 -8.12 -15.75 10.12
N ASN A 167 -8.38 -16.72 9.22
CA ASN A 167 -9.31 -17.80 9.51
C ASN A 167 -8.56 -19.09 9.92
N PRO A 168 -8.65 -19.49 11.20
CA PRO A 168 -7.95 -20.69 11.69
C PRO A 168 -8.31 -21.98 10.95
N ALA A 169 -9.51 -22.05 10.35
CA ALA A 169 -9.95 -23.22 9.58
C ALA A 169 -9.31 -23.33 8.17
N LEU A 170 -8.59 -22.30 7.72
CA LEU A 170 -8.06 -22.20 6.36
C LEU A 170 -6.53 -22.37 6.26
N GLY A 171 -5.88 -22.89 7.29
CA GLY A 171 -4.44 -23.13 7.22
C GLY A 171 -3.84 -23.59 8.53
N ASP A 172 -2.55 -23.89 8.48
CA ASP A 172 -1.74 -24.35 9.60
C ASP A 172 -1.16 -23.16 10.40
N ASP A 173 -1.10 -23.31 11.72
CA ASP A 173 -0.57 -22.27 12.61
C ASP A 173 0.92 -21.99 12.39
N ALA A 174 1.71 -23.02 12.06
CA ALA A 174 3.13 -22.85 11.77
C ALA A 174 3.34 -22.09 10.46
N ALA A 175 2.46 -22.29 9.46
CA ALA A 175 2.48 -21.52 8.23
C ALA A 175 2.13 -20.04 8.49
N ARG A 176 1.12 -19.76 9.33
CA ARG A 176 0.77 -18.38 9.74
C ARG A 176 1.90 -17.69 10.48
N ALA A 177 2.48 -18.37 11.45
CA ALA A 177 3.60 -17.84 12.25
C ALA A 177 4.87 -17.55 11.43
N ALA A 178 5.01 -18.19 10.27
CA ALA A 178 6.13 -17.96 9.36
C ALA A 178 6.03 -16.64 8.58
N VAL A 179 4.84 -16.03 8.47
CA VAL A 179 4.67 -14.79 7.70
C VAL A 179 5.17 -13.58 8.50
N ASP A 180 6.26 -12.98 8.03
CA ASP A 180 6.85 -11.78 8.65
C ASP A 180 6.21 -10.49 8.14
N LYS A 181 5.97 -10.36 6.83
CA LYS A 181 5.39 -9.17 6.21
C LYS A 181 4.40 -9.55 5.10
N PHE A 182 3.43 -8.67 4.90
CA PHE A 182 2.42 -8.81 3.88
C PHE A 182 2.27 -7.53 3.06
N PHE A 183 2.57 -7.61 1.77
CA PHE A 183 2.43 -6.51 0.82
C PHE A 183 1.28 -6.78 -0.15
N THR A 184 0.42 -5.79 -0.36
CA THR A 184 -0.71 -5.91 -1.28
C THR A 184 -0.69 -4.83 -2.36
N TYR A 185 -0.97 -5.24 -3.60
CA TYR A 185 -1.24 -4.35 -4.73
C TYR A 185 -2.75 -4.35 -5.02
N ALA A 186 -3.39 -3.20 -4.94
CA ALA A 186 -4.77 -3.01 -5.37
C ALA A 186 -5.76 -4.08 -4.85
N THR A 187 -5.57 -4.56 -3.65
CA THR A 187 -6.44 -5.57 -3.04
C THR A 187 -7.73 -4.90 -2.54
N PRO A 188 -8.91 -5.43 -2.90
CA PRO A 188 -10.20 -4.92 -2.43
C PRO A 188 -10.49 -5.34 -0.98
N HIS A 189 -9.72 -4.82 -0.03
CA HIS A 189 -9.77 -5.19 1.40
C HIS A 189 -11.14 -5.01 2.04
N ASN A 190 -11.95 -4.06 1.51
CA ASN A 190 -13.34 -3.84 1.94
C ASN A 190 -14.35 -4.18 0.83
N GLY A 191 -14.00 -5.11 -0.06
CA GLY A 191 -14.85 -5.54 -1.15
C GLY A 191 -14.87 -4.59 -2.35
N ILE A 192 -15.67 -4.96 -3.35
CA ILE A 192 -15.87 -4.18 -4.58
C ILE A 192 -17.26 -3.56 -4.55
N GLU A 193 -17.39 -2.35 -5.07
CA GLU A 193 -18.64 -1.65 -5.24
C GLU A 193 -18.96 -1.46 -6.72
N VAL A 194 -20.22 -1.71 -7.07
CA VAL A 194 -20.77 -1.49 -8.41
C VAL A 194 -21.86 -0.43 -8.30
N ALA A 195 -21.73 0.66 -9.03
CA ALA A 195 -22.65 1.81 -8.98
C ALA A 195 -22.86 2.36 -7.54
N GLY A 196 -21.82 2.33 -6.70
CA GLY A 196 -21.88 2.83 -5.31
C GLY A 196 -22.50 1.85 -4.30
N VAL A 197 -22.85 0.63 -4.72
CA VAL A 197 -23.41 -0.41 -3.86
C VAL A 197 -22.45 -1.61 -3.83
N ASN A 198 -22.18 -2.15 -2.63
CA ASN A 198 -21.37 -3.36 -2.53
C ASN A 198 -22.03 -4.52 -3.26
N VAL A 199 -21.22 -5.35 -3.92
CA VAL A 199 -21.70 -6.53 -4.67
C VAL A 199 -22.53 -7.43 -3.72
N PRO A 200 -23.79 -7.75 -4.08
CA PRO A 200 -24.61 -8.60 -3.24
C PRO A 200 -24.09 -10.03 -3.16
N SER A 201 -24.20 -10.66 -1.99
CA SER A 201 -23.74 -12.04 -1.76
C SER A 201 -24.45 -13.09 -2.62
N TRP A 202 -25.65 -12.80 -3.10
CA TRP A 202 -26.44 -13.69 -3.97
C TRP A 202 -26.09 -13.58 -5.47
N LEU A 203 -25.24 -12.64 -5.86
CA LEU A 203 -24.81 -12.48 -7.25
C LEU A 203 -23.72 -13.52 -7.56
N SER A 204 -24.12 -14.70 -7.97
CA SER A 204 -23.24 -15.84 -8.26
C SER A 204 -22.54 -15.76 -9.62
N ALA A 205 -22.78 -14.71 -10.41
CA ALA A 205 -22.13 -14.58 -11.71
C ALA A 205 -20.61 -14.39 -11.54
N ASN A 206 -19.83 -15.34 -12.03
CA ASN A 206 -18.38 -15.28 -12.15
C ASN A 206 -17.62 -15.01 -10.82
N ASP A 207 -18.01 -15.63 -9.72
CA ASP A 207 -17.35 -15.50 -8.40
C ASP A 207 -17.31 -14.07 -7.81
N LEU A 208 -18.05 -13.12 -8.37
CA LEU A 208 -18.12 -11.75 -7.85
C LEU A 208 -18.66 -11.70 -6.41
N SER A 209 -19.41 -12.70 -5.98
CA SER A 209 -19.88 -12.84 -4.59
C SER A 209 -18.72 -12.88 -3.58
N ASN A 210 -17.52 -13.33 -3.97
CA ASN A 210 -16.33 -13.33 -3.12
C ASN A 210 -15.92 -11.93 -2.66
N PHE A 211 -16.36 -10.85 -3.35
CA PHE A 211 -16.11 -9.45 -3.01
C PHE A 211 -17.29 -8.80 -2.27
N SER A 212 -18.33 -9.55 -1.95
CA SER A 212 -19.39 -9.10 -1.05
C SER A 212 -18.86 -9.04 0.38
N ARG A 213 -19.07 -7.91 1.08
CA ARG A 213 -18.63 -7.73 2.48
C ARG A 213 -19.19 -8.81 3.41
N GLU A 214 -20.43 -9.24 3.19
CA GLU A 214 -21.05 -10.32 3.97
C GLU A 214 -20.32 -11.66 3.77
N ARG A 215 -20.01 -12.02 2.52
CA ARG A 215 -19.25 -13.23 2.19
C ARG A 215 -17.81 -13.12 2.69
N MET A 216 -17.19 -11.94 2.54
CA MET A 216 -15.85 -11.66 3.06
C MET A 216 -15.80 -11.81 4.58
N ALA A 217 -16.78 -11.29 5.32
CA ALA A 217 -16.83 -11.44 6.77
C ALA A 217 -16.78 -12.93 7.19
N SER A 218 -17.39 -13.81 6.41
CA SER A 218 -17.39 -15.26 6.68
C SER A 218 -15.99 -15.88 6.49
N TYR A 219 -15.38 -15.76 5.30
CA TYR A 219 -14.10 -16.44 5.06
C TYR A 219 -12.90 -15.73 5.70
N LEU A 220 -13.02 -14.43 6.03
CA LEU A 220 -12.01 -13.68 6.77
C LEU A 220 -12.14 -13.82 8.30
N ASN A 221 -13.15 -14.54 8.79
CA ASN A 221 -13.43 -14.67 10.23
C ASN A 221 -13.63 -13.32 10.94
N LEU A 222 -14.44 -12.42 10.31
CA LEU A 222 -14.67 -11.03 10.75
C LEU A 222 -16.16 -10.75 11.01
N GLN A 223 -16.96 -11.74 11.36
CA GLN A 223 -18.41 -11.58 11.53
C GLN A 223 -18.76 -10.52 12.58
N ASP A 224 -18.06 -10.48 13.71
CA ASP A 224 -18.29 -9.50 14.78
C ASP A 224 -17.93 -8.07 14.33
N ALA A 225 -16.79 -7.90 13.67
CA ALA A 225 -16.39 -6.63 13.09
C ALA A 225 -17.38 -6.15 12.01
N TRP A 226 -17.88 -7.05 11.17
CA TRP A 226 -18.93 -6.75 10.21
C TRP A 226 -20.23 -6.30 10.87
N GLN A 227 -20.65 -6.96 11.95
CA GLN A 227 -21.85 -6.54 12.70
C GLN A 227 -21.70 -5.11 13.25
N ARG A 228 -20.53 -4.79 13.80
CA ARG A 228 -20.25 -3.52 14.47
C ARG A 228 -20.00 -2.38 13.49
N TYR A 229 -19.15 -2.58 12.46
CA TYR A 229 -18.62 -1.51 11.61
C TYR A 229 -19.19 -1.51 10.19
N LYS A 230 -19.85 -2.58 9.76
CA LYS A 230 -20.28 -2.79 8.36
C LYS A 230 -19.11 -2.70 7.37
N ARG A 231 -17.92 -3.02 7.83
CA ARG A 231 -16.65 -3.07 7.08
C ARG A 231 -15.92 -4.36 7.40
N VAL A 232 -15.05 -4.77 6.48
CA VAL A 232 -14.27 -6.03 6.57
C VAL A 232 -12.77 -5.84 6.28
N ASP A 233 -12.32 -4.60 6.20
CA ASP A 233 -10.93 -4.21 5.96
C ASP A 233 -10.10 -4.20 7.25
N PHE A 234 -10.29 -5.18 8.10
CA PHE A 234 -9.59 -5.31 9.37
C PHE A 234 -8.65 -6.52 9.38
N MET A 235 -7.48 -6.34 10.01
CA MET A 235 -6.55 -7.41 10.36
C MET A 235 -6.44 -7.47 11.88
N PRO A 236 -6.80 -8.59 12.52
CA PRO A 236 -6.57 -8.74 13.96
C PRO A 236 -5.08 -8.64 14.29
N GLU A 237 -4.72 -7.74 15.21
CA GLU A 237 -3.32 -7.49 15.61
C GLU A 237 -2.62 -8.74 16.18
N ALA A 238 -3.40 -9.67 16.75
CA ALA A 238 -2.90 -10.95 17.25
C ALA A 238 -2.47 -11.90 16.12
N VAL A 239 -2.97 -11.72 14.89
CA VAL A 239 -2.67 -12.56 13.72
C VAL A 239 -1.44 -12.03 12.99
N LEU A 240 -1.51 -10.79 12.56
CA LEU A 240 -0.40 -10.07 11.94
C LEU A 240 -0.57 -8.59 12.25
N LYS A 241 0.43 -7.99 12.89
CA LYS A 241 0.37 -6.58 13.25
C LYS A 241 0.14 -5.72 12.02
N SER A 242 -0.78 -4.75 12.10
CA SER A 242 -1.07 -3.81 11.03
C SER A 242 0.19 -3.08 10.53
N SER A 243 1.17 -2.89 11.41
CA SER A 243 2.48 -2.33 11.08
C SER A 243 3.31 -3.20 10.12
N ARG A 244 3.02 -4.50 10.00
CA ARG A 244 3.68 -5.47 9.11
C ARG A 244 2.94 -5.65 7.77
N ILE A 245 1.94 -4.81 7.50
CA ILE A 245 1.16 -4.82 6.27
C ILE A 245 1.41 -3.54 5.50
N PHE A 246 1.54 -3.66 4.17
CA PHE A 246 1.62 -2.55 3.23
C PHE A 246 0.54 -2.66 2.16
N CYS A 247 -0.23 -1.60 1.97
CA CYS A 247 -1.26 -1.49 0.96
C CYS A 247 -0.84 -0.50 -0.13
N MET A 248 -0.55 -1.01 -1.34
CA MET A 248 -0.28 -0.18 -2.50
C MET A 248 -1.58 0.06 -3.26
N VAL A 249 -2.02 1.33 -3.34
CA VAL A 249 -3.32 1.75 -3.84
C VAL A 249 -3.16 2.40 -5.21
N GLY A 250 -3.85 1.86 -6.23
CA GLY A 250 -3.92 2.47 -7.55
C GLY A 250 -4.98 3.56 -7.63
N THR A 251 -4.71 4.59 -8.45
CA THR A 251 -5.63 5.74 -8.62
C THR A 251 -6.00 6.01 -10.09
N ASN A 252 -5.47 5.24 -11.03
CA ASN A 252 -5.73 5.41 -12.46
C ASN A 252 -6.86 4.51 -12.95
N ARG A 253 -8.07 5.07 -13.01
CA ARG A 253 -9.25 4.37 -13.55
C ARG A 253 -9.30 4.33 -15.08
N SER A 254 -8.52 5.15 -15.77
CA SER A 254 -8.67 5.38 -17.21
C SER A 254 -8.05 4.29 -18.06
N ASP A 255 -7.00 3.65 -17.55
CA ASP A 255 -6.19 2.69 -18.30
C ASP A 255 -6.49 1.22 -17.94
N TYR A 256 -7.56 0.98 -17.15
CA TYR A 256 -8.03 -0.37 -16.85
C TYR A 256 -9.13 -0.78 -17.83
N ASP A 257 -8.82 -1.75 -18.69
CA ASP A 257 -9.71 -2.23 -19.75
C ASP A 257 -10.17 -3.68 -19.50
N ALA A 258 -10.56 -3.99 -18.27
CA ALA A 258 -11.14 -5.28 -17.97
C ALA A 258 -12.63 -5.34 -18.35
N ALA A 259 -13.06 -6.52 -18.76
CA ALA A 259 -14.45 -6.85 -19.04
C ALA A 259 -15.11 -5.95 -20.12
N ARG A 260 -14.38 -5.62 -21.20
CA ARG A 260 -14.93 -4.92 -22.39
C ARG A 260 -15.68 -3.63 -22.09
N GLY A 261 -15.12 -2.76 -21.26
CA GLY A 261 -15.66 -1.43 -20.98
C GLY A 261 -16.68 -1.36 -19.84
N LEU A 262 -16.97 -2.45 -19.14
CA LEU A 262 -17.87 -2.45 -17.99
C LEU A 262 -17.28 -1.73 -16.76
N SER A 263 -15.95 -1.72 -16.60
CA SER A 263 -15.28 -1.15 -15.41
C SER A 263 -15.47 0.36 -15.25
N ARG A 264 -15.39 1.13 -16.35
CA ARG A 264 -15.49 2.60 -16.29
C ARG A 264 -16.85 3.12 -15.84
N ALA A 265 -17.92 2.39 -16.19
CA ALA A 265 -19.29 2.81 -15.86
C ALA A 265 -19.71 2.42 -14.44
N PHE A 266 -19.09 1.41 -13.85
CA PHE A 266 -19.58 0.79 -12.62
C PHE A 266 -18.85 1.23 -11.34
N VAL A 267 -17.54 1.47 -11.37
CA VAL A 267 -16.77 1.73 -10.13
C VAL A 267 -16.70 3.23 -9.77
N GLY A 268 -16.81 4.12 -10.74
CA GLY A 268 -16.84 5.56 -10.51
C GLY A 268 -15.49 6.20 -10.20
N HIS A 269 -15.53 7.42 -9.64
CA HIS A 269 -14.36 8.21 -9.26
C HIS A 269 -13.62 7.60 -8.05
N GLY A 270 -12.35 7.95 -7.89
CA GLY A 270 -11.53 7.50 -6.75
C GLY A 270 -11.25 5.99 -6.77
N SER A 271 -10.82 5.46 -7.92
CA SER A 271 -10.49 4.04 -8.09
C SER A 271 -9.35 3.81 -9.07
N ASP A 272 -8.81 2.59 -9.07
CA ASP A 272 -7.85 2.10 -10.08
C ASP A 272 -8.53 1.48 -11.32
N GLY A 273 -9.84 1.68 -11.44
CA GLY A 273 -10.71 1.07 -12.46
C GLY A 273 -11.49 -0.15 -11.97
N LEU A 274 -11.13 -0.75 -10.83
CA LEU A 274 -11.86 -1.86 -10.22
C LEU A 274 -12.07 -1.67 -8.71
N VAL A 275 -11.05 -1.25 -7.98
CA VAL A 275 -11.08 -1.11 -6.53
C VAL A 275 -11.09 0.37 -6.15
N LYS A 276 -12.03 0.78 -5.32
CA LYS A 276 -12.04 2.12 -4.77
C LYS A 276 -10.87 2.34 -3.81
N VAL A 277 -10.30 3.52 -3.86
CA VAL A 277 -9.19 3.97 -2.98
C VAL A 277 -9.50 3.70 -1.50
N GLU A 278 -10.73 4.00 -1.06
CA GLU A 278 -11.17 3.80 0.32
C GLU A 278 -11.35 2.33 0.74
N ASN A 279 -11.40 1.41 -0.22
CA ASN A 279 -11.56 -0.04 0.00
C ASN A 279 -10.23 -0.82 -0.15
N ALA A 280 -9.14 -0.13 -0.44
CA ALA A 280 -7.85 -0.76 -0.78
C ALA A 280 -6.82 -0.73 0.37
N SER A 281 -7.20 -0.35 1.57
CA SER A 281 -6.33 -0.32 2.76
C SER A 281 -6.89 -1.19 3.89
N VAL A 282 -6.04 -1.49 4.89
CA VAL A 282 -6.35 -2.34 6.04
C VAL A 282 -6.12 -1.56 7.33
N TRP A 283 -6.97 -1.79 8.31
CA TRP A 283 -6.86 -1.30 9.67
C TRP A 283 -6.56 -2.45 10.64
N GLY A 284 -5.77 -2.19 11.67
CA GLY A 284 -5.60 -3.14 12.75
C GLY A 284 -6.88 -3.23 13.61
N LEU A 285 -7.13 -4.42 14.14
CA LEU A 285 -8.25 -4.69 15.05
C LEU A 285 -7.72 -5.37 16.30
N ASP A 286 -7.97 -4.76 17.44
CA ASP A 286 -7.58 -5.33 18.74
C ASP A 286 -8.55 -6.42 19.21
N ALA A 287 -8.18 -7.14 20.27
CA ALA A 287 -8.97 -8.24 20.82
C ALA A 287 -10.37 -7.82 21.31
N ASP A 288 -10.54 -6.57 21.75
CA ASP A 288 -11.83 -5.99 22.14
C ASP A 288 -12.64 -5.44 20.95
N ALA A 289 -12.19 -5.73 19.73
CA ALA A 289 -12.72 -5.21 18.49
C ALA A 289 -12.63 -3.68 18.37
N SER A 290 -11.71 -3.01 19.06
CA SER A 290 -11.37 -1.63 18.78
C SER A 290 -10.44 -1.52 17.56
N VAL A 291 -10.65 -0.48 16.75
CA VAL A 291 -9.79 -0.20 15.58
C VAL A 291 -8.52 0.47 16.08
N THR A 292 -7.38 -0.07 15.69
CA THR A 292 -6.06 0.44 16.07
C THR A 292 -5.46 1.33 14.97
N ASN A 293 -4.27 1.01 14.48
CA ASN A 293 -3.58 1.80 13.47
C ASN A 293 -3.92 1.36 12.04
N THR A 294 -3.82 2.27 11.08
CA THR A 294 -3.85 1.90 9.67
C THR A 294 -2.58 1.14 9.29
N ALA A 295 -2.70 0.17 8.38
CA ALA A 295 -1.55 -0.40 7.70
C ALA A 295 -0.81 0.68 6.91
N ALA A 296 0.48 0.47 6.65
CA ALA A 296 1.24 1.34 5.77
C ALA A 296 0.55 1.41 4.40
N THR A 297 0.32 2.62 3.88
CA THR A 297 -0.40 2.82 2.63
C THR A 297 0.31 3.84 1.76
N ALA A 298 0.45 3.54 0.47
CA ALA A 298 0.92 4.49 -0.53
C ALA A 298 0.03 4.46 -1.78
N TYR A 299 -0.01 5.57 -2.50
CA TYR A 299 -0.90 5.82 -3.63
C TYR A 299 -0.09 6.04 -4.90
N VAL A 300 -0.50 5.44 -6.02
CA VAL A 300 0.19 5.60 -7.32
C VAL A 300 -0.80 5.75 -8.44
N TYR A 301 -0.44 6.57 -9.43
CA TYR A 301 -1.23 6.72 -10.65
C TYR A 301 -1.03 5.52 -11.58
N ARG A 302 -1.58 4.38 -11.16
CA ARG A 302 -1.55 3.12 -11.89
C ARG A 302 -2.93 2.48 -11.91
N ALA A 303 -3.22 1.77 -13.00
CA ALA A 303 -4.43 1.00 -13.16
C ALA A 303 -4.37 -0.31 -12.36
N HIS A 304 -5.51 -0.96 -12.19
CA HIS A 304 -5.59 -2.23 -11.46
C HIS A 304 -4.67 -3.32 -12.03
N SER A 305 -4.62 -3.43 -13.36
CA SER A 305 -3.73 -4.38 -14.07
C SER A 305 -3.50 -3.91 -15.52
N GLY A 306 -2.83 -4.73 -16.33
CA GLY A 306 -2.53 -4.45 -17.72
C GLY A 306 -1.22 -3.67 -17.92
N PRO A 307 -0.97 -3.10 -19.12
CA PRO A 307 0.30 -2.44 -19.46
C PRO A 307 0.66 -1.25 -18.56
N PHE A 308 -0.36 -0.58 -18.01
CA PHE A 308 -0.20 0.51 -17.04
C PHE A 308 -0.57 0.09 -15.62
N GLY A 309 -0.53 -1.23 -15.36
CA GLY A 309 -0.91 -1.84 -14.11
C GLY A 309 0.03 -1.51 -12.95
N ILE A 310 -0.53 -1.59 -11.75
CA ILE A 310 0.16 -1.23 -10.51
C ILE A 310 1.35 -2.15 -10.22
N VAL A 311 1.25 -3.46 -10.51
CA VAL A 311 2.29 -4.45 -10.20
C VAL A 311 3.58 -4.17 -10.95
N ASN A 312 3.46 -3.87 -12.25
CA ASN A 312 4.58 -3.78 -13.18
C ASN A 312 5.04 -2.33 -13.35
N SER A 313 5.43 -1.69 -12.24
CA SER A 313 5.83 -0.28 -12.22
C SER A 313 7.00 -0.02 -11.27
N GLU A 314 7.82 0.96 -11.63
CA GLU A 314 8.96 1.40 -10.80
C GLU A 314 8.50 1.85 -9.41
N GLU A 315 7.42 2.63 -9.34
CA GLU A 315 6.89 3.16 -8.08
C GLU A 315 6.46 2.03 -7.12
N ALA A 316 5.81 1.01 -7.66
CA ALA A 316 5.35 -0.13 -6.87
C ALA A 316 6.53 -1.02 -6.42
N TYR A 317 7.48 -1.30 -7.31
CA TYR A 317 8.70 -2.02 -6.97
C TYR A 317 9.52 -1.31 -5.89
N GLN A 318 9.67 0.00 -5.99
CA GLN A 318 10.42 0.78 -5.01
C GLN A 318 9.75 0.78 -3.62
N ASN A 319 8.42 0.77 -3.56
CA ASN A 319 7.71 0.60 -2.29
C ASN A 319 7.87 -0.82 -1.74
N LEU A 320 7.73 -1.84 -2.59
CA LEU A 320 7.96 -3.24 -2.20
C LEU A 320 9.35 -3.44 -1.62
N ALA A 321 10.39 -3.09 -2.37
CA ALA A 321 11.78 -3.30 -1.97
C ALA A 321 12.12 -2.56 -0.67
N ARG A 322 11.64 -1.32 -0.51
CA ARG A 322 11.85 -0.56 0.73
C ARG A 322 11.07 -1.10 1.91
N PHE A 323 9.84 -1.56 1.70
CA PHE A 323 9.06 -2.22 2.75
C PHE A 323 9.71 -3.52 3.19
N LEU A 324 10.20 -4.34 2.27
CA LEU A 324 10.85 -5.61 2.61
C LEU A 324 12.23 -5.39 3.25
N PHE A 325 13.05 -4.52 2.68
CA PHE A 325 14.49 -4.43 2.94
C PHE A 325 14.96 -3.06 3.45
N GLY A 326 14.07 -2.10 3.64
CA GLY A 326 14.41 -0.76 4.10
C GLY A 326 14.86 -0.70 5.55
N ASP A 327 15.37 0.47 5.94
CA ASP A 327 15.97 0.71 7.26
C ASP A 327 15.11 1.54 8.19
N VAL A 328 14.30 2.45 7.64
CA VAL A 328 13.49 3.40 8.40
C VAL A 328 12.07 3.42 7.87
N ARG A 329 11.08 3.27 8.76
CA ARG A 329 9.67 3.55 8.50
C ARG A 329 9.33 4.97 8.92
N MET A 330 8.55 5.68 8.13
CA MET A 330 8.06 7.02 8.41
C MET A 330 6.58 7.13 8.01
N ASP A 331 5.70 7.21 9.01
CA ASP A 331 4.27 7.48 8.79
C ASP A 331 4.05 8.98 8.76
N VAL A 332 3.32 9.48 7.76
CA VAL A 332 3.10 10.90 7.50
C VAL A 332 1.66 11.26 7.84
N TRP A 333 1.50 12.14 8.82
CA TRP A 333 0.22 12.65 9.30
C TRP A 333 0.19 14.17 9.25
N LEU A 334 -0.99 14.74 9.27
CA LEU A 334 -1.21 16.16 9.56
C LEU A 334 -2.06 16.29 10.83
N ASP A 335 -1.58 17.08 11.76
CA ASP A 335 -2.37 17.57 12.90
C ASP A 335 -2.82 19.00 12.57
N VAL A 336 -4.11 19.21 12.37
CA VAL A 336 -4.68 20.52 12.05
C VAL A 336 -5.08 21.25 13.33
N ASP A 337 -4.41 22.35 13.62
CA ASP A 337 -4.68 23.15 14.82
C ASP A 337 -5.84 24.12 14.61
N THR A 338 -5.80 24.90 13.53
CA THR A 338 -6.81 25.92 13.22
C THR A 338 -7.21 25.91 11.77
N VAL A 339 -8.46 26.23 11.52
CA VAL A 339 -8.99 26.57 10.19
C VAL A 339 -9.77 27.88 10.27
N THR A 340 -9.56 28.77 9.31
CA THR A 340 -10.27 30.05 9.24
C THR A 340 -10.99 30.18 7.91
N LEU A 341 -12.24 30.67 7.98
CA LEU A 341 -13.07 30.91 6.81
C LEU A 341 -12.66 32.22 6.08
N PRO A 342 -13.07 32.37 4.82
CA PRO A 342 -13.01 33.69 4.16
C PRO A 342 -13.71 34.76 5.00
N PRO A 343 -13.21 36.02 5.01
CA PRO A 343 -13.81 37.09 5.82
C PRO A 343 -15.30 37.31 5.58
N ALA A 344 -15.77 37.11 4.34
CA ALA A 344 -17.17 37.22 3.98
C ALA A 344 -18.08 36.13 4.59
N LEU A 345 -17.50 35.02 5.06
CA LEU A 345 -18.20 33.90 5.70
C LEU A 345 -17.92 33.81 7.21
N ALA A 346 -17.18 34.76 7.77
CA ALA A 346 -16.86 34.79 9.19
C ALA A 346 -18.12 34.86 10.04
N GLY A 347 -18.26 33.94 11.02
CA GLY A 347 -19.42 33.86 11.89
C GLY A 347 -20.67 33.19 11.28
N GLN A 348 -20.53 32.53 10.15
CA GLN A 348 -21.60 31.67 9.58
C GLN A 348 -21.40 30.24 10.09
N ASP A 349 -22.45 29.62 10.62
CA ASP A 349 -22.39 28.26 11.19
C ASP A 349 -22.61 27.15 10.14
N ASP A 350 -23.30 27.48 9.02
CA ASP A 350 -23.71 26.50 8.00
C ASP A 350 -22.81 26.53 6.75
N VAL A 351 -21.50 26.71 6.94
CA VAL A 351 -20.55 26.71 5.83
C VAL A 351 -20.18 25.27 5.45
N GLU A 352 -20.50 24.92 4.22
CA GLU A 352 -20.04 23.67 3.59
C GLU A 352 -18.71 23.93 2.86
N ALA A 353 -17.66 23.27 3.29
CA ALA A 353 -16.36 23.28 2.63
C ALA A 353 -15.66 21.94 2.82
N LEU A 354 -14.99 21.47 1.76
CA LEU A 354 -14.22 20.24 1.77
C LEU A 354 -12.73 20.56 1.66
N TYR A 355 -12.00 20.27 2.72
CA TYR A 355 -10.55 20.39 2.76
C TYR A 355 -9.93 19.14 2.15
N GLN A 356 -9.15 19.32 1.10
CA GLN A 356 -8.41 18.27 0.40
C GLN A 356 -6.94 18.38 0.76
N PHE A 357 -6.41 17.36 1.44
CA PHE A 357 -5.02 17.25 1.84
C PHE A 357 -4.30 16.36 0.84
N GLU A 358 -3.31 16.91 0.17
CA GLU A 358 -2.55 16.26 -0.89
C GLU A 358 -1.10 16.04 -0.46
N LEU A 359 -0.53 14.93 -0.88
CA LEU A 359 0.86 14.58 -0.61
C LEU A 359 1.49 13.89 -1.82
N LEU A 360 2.65 14.41 -2.27
CA LEU A 360 3.58 13.67 -3.10
C LEU A 360 4.84 13.44 -2.29
N ALA A 361 5.26 12.19 -2.12
CA ALA A 361 6.51 11.88 -1.44
C ALA A 361 7.48 11.20 -2.41
N ALA A 362 8.71 11.70 -2.46
CA ALA A 362 9.76 11.15 -3.29
C ALA A 362 11.10 11.13 -2.54
N PRO A 363 11.96 10.11 -2.70
CA PRO A 363 13.33 10.20 -2.27
C PRO A 363 14.00 11.35 -3.00
N ARG A 364 14.80 12.14 -2.28
CA ARG A 364 15.48 13.29 -2.86
C ARG A 364 16.30 12.88 -4.10
N GLY A 365 16.18 13.65 -5.18
CA GLY A 365 16.91 13.42 -6.43
C GLY A 365 16.32 12.32 -7.35
N LYS A 366 15.21 11.71 -7.00
CA LYS A 366 14.51 10.76 -7.86
C LYS A 366 13.35 11.44 -8.61
N ARG A 367 13.02 10.91 -9.82
CA ARG A 367 11.96 11.45 -10.68
C ARG A 367 10.64 10.69 -10.55
N TRP A 368 10.59 9.66 -9.74
CA TRP A 368 9.38 8.90 -9.41
C TRP A 368 9.02 9.14 -7.94
N SER A 369 7.75 9.00 -7.62
CA SER A 369 7.21 9.21 -6.27
C SER A 369 6.93 7.87 -5.59
N LEU A 370 7.21 7.78 -4.28
CA LEU A 370 6.78 6.66 -3.44
C LEU A 370 5.27 6.70 -3.19
N THR A 371 4.73 7.91 -3.04
CA THR A 371 3.29 8.10 -2.93
C THR A 371 2.85 9.35 -3.70
N ARG A 372 1.63 9.28 -4.24
CA ARG A 372 1.00 10.34 -5.01
C ARG A 372 -0.48 10.39 -4.65
N ARG A 373 -0.81 11.20 -3.65
CA ARG A 373 -2.16 11.38 -3.13
C ARG A 373 -2.64 12.78 -3.44
N VAL A 374 -3.35 12.94 -4.57
CA VAL A 374 -3.68 14.26 -5.14
C VAL A 374 -5.13 14.30 -5.65
N ALA A 375 -5.69 15.51 -5.68
CA ALA A 375 -7.08 15.73 -6.08
C ALA A 375 -7.33 15.40 -7.56
N GLU A 376 -6.34 15.62 -8.44
CA GLU A 376 -6.43 15.31 -9.86
C GLU A 376 -6.61 13.81 -10.15
N GLU A 377 -6.27 12.96 -9.16
CA GLU A 377 -6.38 11.51 -9.21
C GLU A 377 -7.47 10.98 -8.26
N ASP A 378 -8.37 11.85 -7.81
CA ASP A 378 -9.45 11.54 -6.87
C ASP A 378 -8.96 10.80 -5.60
N SER A 379 -7.76 11.10 -5.12
CA SER A 379 -7.11 10.39 -4.01
C SER A 379 -6.78 11.24 -2.77
N PRO A 380 -7.13 12.54 -2.66
CA PRO A 380 -6.75 13.35 -1.51
C PRO A 380 -7.38 12.82 -0.22
N ALA A 381 -6.75 13.09 0.93
CA ALA A 381 -7.45 12.92 2.19
C ALA A 381 -8.42 14.09 2.37
N CYS A 382 -9.66 13.78 2.76
CA CYS A 382 -10.70 14.79 2.83
C CYS A 382 -11.24 14.97 4.26
N ARG A 383 -11.54 16.21 4.64
CA ARG A 383 -12.28 16.58 5.85
C ARG A 383 -13.24 17.72 5.55
N THR A 384 -14.43 17.65 6.12
CA THR A 384 -15.36 18.78 6.06
C THR A 384 -14.96 19.90 7.02
N HIS A 385 -15.45 21.12 6.77
CA HIS A 385 -15.23 22.24 7.68
C HIS A 385 -15.74 21.93 9.09
N GLN A 386 -16.93 21.35 9.21
CA GLN A 386 -17.53 20.96 10.49
C GLN A 386 -16.64 19.98 11.27
N GLN A 387 -16.06 18.99 10.59
CA GLN A 387 -15.12 18.04 11.21
C GLN A 387 -13.87 18.73 11.78
N LEU A 388 -13.29 19.68 11.04
CA LEU A 388 -12.10 20.41 11.49
C LEU A 388 -12.44 21.48 12.54
N ALA A 389 -13.61 22.12 12.45
CA ALA A 389 -14.05 23.15 13.37
C ALA A 389 -14.55 22.57 14.71
N SER A 390 -14.97 21.29 14.76
CA SER A 390 -15.51 20.65 15.97
C SER A 390 -14.59 20.66 17.17
N GLY A 391 -13.28 20.81 16.97
CA GLY A 391 -12.27 20.73 18.02
C GLY A 391 -11.90 19.30 18.44
N GLU A 392 -12.55 18.29 17.85
CA GLU A 392 -12.24 16.89 18.13
C GLU A 392 -10.89 16.50 17.53
N ALA A 393 -10.07 15.80 18.31
CA ALA A 393 -8.73 15.39 17.88
C ALA A 393 -8.76 14.41 16.68
N GLY A 394 -9.69 13.46 16.68
CA GLY A 394 -9.78 12.43 15.64
C GLY A 394 -9.90 12.97 14.21
N PRO A 395 -10.88 13.84 13.91
CA PRO A 395 -11.01 14.43 12.58
C PRO A 395 -9.84 15.32 12.18
N ARG A 396 -9.16 15.95 13.13
CA ARG A 396 -8.00 16.84 12.92
C ARG A 396 -6.70 16.08 12.68
N HIS A 397 -6.65 14.80 13.06
CA HIS A 397 -5.50 13.92 12.84
C HIS A 397 -5.69 13.18 11.50
N VAL A 398 -4.98 13.61 10.46
CA VAL A 398 -5.19 13.16 9.08
C VAL A 398 -4.01 12.34 8.59
N TYR A 399 -4.22 11.02 8.40
CA TYR A 399 -3.22 10.15 7.79
C TYR A 399 -3.06 10.46 6.29
N LEU A 400 -1.83 10.63 5.83
CA LEU A 400 -1.53 10.88 4.42
C LEU A 400 -0.93 9.66 3.74
N SER A 401 0.14 9.10 4.26
CA SER A 401 0.85 7.96 3.66
C SER A 401 1.90 7.40 4.62
N THR A 402 2.50 6.27 4.27
CA THR A 402 3.72 5.76 4.89
C THR A 402 4.80 5.58 3.84
N VAL A 403 6.01 6.00 4.14
CA VAL A 403 7.19 5.79 3.31
C VAL A 403 8.26 5.00 4.06
N PHE A 404 9.00 4.20 3.31
CA PHE A 404 10.16 3.47 3.84
C PHE A 404 11.43 4.01 3.18
N LEU A 405 12.43 4.31 4.01
CA LEU A 405 13.72 4.80 3.56
C LEU A 405 14.75 3.68 3.70
N ALA A 406 15.72 3.65 2.77
CA ALA A 406 16.67 2.55 2.69
C ALA A 406 18.08 3.05 2.41
N LYS A 407 19.05 2.54 3.14
CA LYS A 407 20.48 2.87 2.99
C LYS A 407 21.03 2.45 1.64
N TYR A 408 20.58 1.31 1.08
CA TYR A 408 20.99 0.83 -0.24
C TYR A 408 20.56 1.78 -1.39
N ALA A 409 19.57 2.63 -1.15
CA ALA A 409 18.98 3.52 -2.16
C ALA A 409 19.33 4.99 -1.97
N LYS A 410 20.35 5.31 -1.17
CA LYS A 410 20.84 6.67 -0.97
C LYS A 410 21.27 7.32 -2.30
N VAL A 411 21.09 8.63 -2.39
CA VAL A 411 21.52 9.42 -3.56
C VAL A 411 23.02 9.71 -3.49
N SER A 412 23.54 9.97 -2.29
CA SER A 412 24.97 10.14 -2.02
C SER A 412 25.42 9.10 -1.01
N HIS A 413 26.47 8.37 -1.32
CA HIS A 413 27.06 7.40 -0.40
C HIS A 413 27.80 8.07 0.76
N ASP A 414 28.27 9.31 0.56
CA ASP A 414 29.02 10.10 1.56
C ASP A 414 28.11 10.72 2.62
N ASP A 415 26.81 10.82 2.37
CA ASP A 415 25.82 11.35 3.32
C ASP A 415 25.19 10.22 4.13
N GLU A 416 25.33 10.23 5.45
CA GLU A 416 24.72 9.24 6.34
C GLU A 416 23.19 9.38 6.40
N ALA A 417 22.66 10.56 6.07
CA ALA A 417 21.24 10.83 6.15
C ALA A 417 20.42 10.13 5.08
N LEU A 418 19.25 9.68 5.47
CA LEU A 418 18.17 9.25 4.59
C LEU A 418 17.23 10.45 4.38
N SER A 419 17.02 10.84 3.12
CA SER A 419 16.29 12.06 2.79
C SER A 419 15.04 11.76 1.96
N CYS A 420 13.93 12.38 2.35
CA CYS A 420 12.67 12.34 1.62
C CYS A 420 12.13 13.77 1.42
N SER A 421 11.54 14.02 0.27
CA SER A 421 10.85 15.28 -0.04
C SER A 421 9.35 15.03 -0.11
N PHE A 422 8.59 15.92 0.53
CA PHE A 422 7.12 15.89 0.62
C PHE A 422 6.58 17.19 0.02
N ASP A 423 5.95 17.14 -1.17
CA ASP A 423 5.15 18.27 -1.70
C ASP A 423 3.78 18.18 -1.02
N LEU A 424 3.55 19.06 -0.07
CA LEU A 424 2.33 19.15 0.72
C LEU A 424 1.45 20.27 0.19
N ARG A 425 0.17 19.94 -0.04
CA ARG A 425 -0.82 20.92 -0.48
C ARG A 425 -2.10 20.74 0.31
N VAL A 426 -2.73 21.86 0.65
CA VAL A 426 -4.08 21.88 1.19
C VAL A 426 -4.93 22.78 0.32
N ARG A 427 -6.00 22.20 -0.19
CA ARG A 427 -6.91 22.86 -1.13
C ARG A 427 -8.34 22.81 -0.59
N VAL A 428 -9.08 23.91 -0.78
CA VAL A 428 -10.53 23.95 -0.64
C VAL A 428 -11.10 24.40 -1.99
N PRO A 429 -11.75 23.49 -2.73
CA PRO A 429 -12.29 23.84 -4.06
C PRO A 429 -13.34 24.95 -4.00
N ASP A 430 -14.12 24.95 -2.92
CA ASP A 430 -15.30 25.79 -2.83
C ASP A 430 -15.79 25.95 -1.38
N TYR A 431 -16.37 27.12 -1.07
CA TYR A 431 -17.07 27.41 0.18
C TYR A 431 -18.52 27.76 -0.15
N LYS A 432 -19.48 27.05 0.41
CA LYS A 432 -20.90 27.24 0.20
C LYS A 432 -21.62 27.53 1.49
N VAL A 433 -22.66 28.39 1.42
CA VAL A 433 -23.61 28.56 2.51
C VAL A 433 -24.99 28.21 1.95
N ALA A 434 -25.58 27.13 2.43
CA ALA A 434 -26.92 26.72 2.04
C ALA A 434 -27.95 27.68 2.66
N LYS A 435 -28.65 28.49 1.83
CA LYS A 435 -29.77 29.32 2.25
C LYS A 435 -31.03 28.84 1.59
N VAL A 436 -32.07 28.56 2.38
CA VAL A 436 -33.33 27.95 1.95
C VAL A 436 -34.13 28.83 0.95
N PHE A 437 -33.84 30.13 0.84
CA PHE A 437 -34.62 31.07 0.04
C PHE A 437 -33.81 32.05 -0.84
N TRP A 438 -32.48 31.93 -0.92
CA TRP A 438 -31.65 32.81 -1.74
C TRP A 438 -30.67 31.97 -2.59
N PRO A 439 -30.17 32.50 -3.73
CA PRO A 439 -29.10 31.83 -4.45
C PRO A 439 -27.93 31.52 -3.50
N ASP A 440 -27.40 30.31 -3.59
CA ASP A 440 -26.27 29.89 -2.79
C ASP A 440 -25.10 30.88 -2.94
N GLN A 441 -24.57 31.34 -1.82
CA GLN A 441 -23.35 32.13 -1.83
C GLN A 441 -22.18 31.15 -2.05
N HIS A 442 -21.47 31.37 -3.15
CA HIS A 442 -20.38 30.53 -3.61
C HIS A 442 -19.11 31.36 -3.69
N PHE A 443 -18.07 30.88 -3.08
CA PHE A 443 -16.74 31.52 -3.09
C PHE A 443 -15.75 30.52 -3.67
N GLU A 444 -15.12 30.87 -4.80
CA GLU A 444 -14.04 30.06 -5.36
C GLU A 444 -12.94 29.89 -4.34
N GLY A 445 -12.63 28.63 -4.09
CA GLY A 445 -11.55 28.24 -3.21
C GLY A 445 -10.21 28.26 -3.92
N ALA A 446 -9.15 28.17 -3.13
CA ALA A 446 -7.78 28.17 -3.60
C ALA A 446 -6.95 27.14 -2.83
N PHE A 447 -5.67 27.03 -3.19
CA PHE A 447 -4.70 26.40 -2.31
C PHE A 447 -4.53 27.26 -1.05
N LEU A 448 -4.89 26.69 0.09
CA LEU A 448 -4.63 27.32 1.40
C LEU A 448 -3.16 27.18 1.80
N PHE A 449 -2.54 26.07 1.40
CA PHE A 449 -1.13 25.83 1.65
C PHE A 449 -0.53 25.06 0.46
N ARG A 450 0.70 25.36 0.10
CA ARG A 450 1.47 24.62 -0.89
C ARG A 450 2.96 24.90 -0.70
N ASP A 451 3.69 23.89 -0.23
CA ASP A 451 5.16 23.97 -0.12
C ASP A 451 5.77 22.57 -0.13
N ALA A 452 7.07 22.48 -0.42
CA ALA A 452 7.83 21.23 -0.39
C ALA A 452 8.69 21.17 0.88
N LEU A 453 8.44 20.16 1.69
CA LEU A 453 9.18 19.83 2.90
C LEU A 453 10.26 18.79 2.58
N THR A 454 11.52 19.09 2.81
CA THR A 454 12.60 18.10 2.81
C THR A 454 12.90 17.70 4.25
N VAL A 455 12.87 16.39 4.53
CA VAL A 455 13.22 15.84 5.83
C VAL A 455 14.45 14.94 5.67
N ARG A 456 15.38 15.07 6.60
CA ARG A 456 16.58 14.24 6.70
C ARG A 456 16.59 13.54 8.06
N VAL A 457 16.84 12.25 8.04
CA VAL A 457 16.96 11.43 9.24
C VAL A 457 18.22 10.59 9.19
N VAL A 458 19.00 10.62 10.27
CA VAL A 458 20.16 9.77 10.47
C VAL A 458 19.80 8.82 11.62
N PRO A 459 19.50 7.54 11.32
CA PRO A 459 19.24 6.56 12.36
C PRO A 459 20.51 6.27 13.17
N PRO A 460 20.39 5.88 14.44
CA PRO A 460 21.53 5.54 15.26
C PRO A 460 22.34 4.38 14.65
N SER A 461 23.66 4.49 14.68
CA SER A 461 24.59 3.44 14.21
C SER A 461 24.84 2.36 15.27
N ALA A 462 24.49 2.65 16.54
CA ALA A 462 24.59 1.71 17.65
C ALA A 462 23.45 1.92 18.67
N PRO A 463 23.07 0.88 19.43
CA PRO A 463 22.06 1.02 20.49
C PRO A 463 22.42 2.14 21.46
N GLY A 464 21.42 2.98 21.80
CA GLY A 464 21.56 4.10 22.75
C GLY A 464 22.10 5.41 22.15
N GLN A 465 22.48 5.43 20.88
CA GLN A 465 22.80 6.69 20.18
C GLN A 465 21.52 7.43 19.79
N PRO A 466 21.54 8.79 19.78
CA PRO A 466 20.40 9.58 19.36
C PRO A 466 20.17 9.54 17.85
N TRP A 467 18.93 9.75 17.44
CA TRP A 467 18.59 10.11 16.07
C TRP A 467 18.98 11.57 15.81
N HIS A 468 19.52 11.85 14.64
CA HIS A 468 19.71 13.21 14.18
C HIS A 468 18.72 13.48 13.05
N CYS A 469 17.85 14.46 13.26
CA CYS A 469 16.79 14.81 12.31
C CYS A 469 16.81 16.29 12.01
N SER A 470 16.53 16.64 10.77
CA SER A 470 16.39 18.03 10.34
C SER A 470 15.35 18.16 9.24
N TYR A 471 14.85 19.37 9.04
CA TYR A 471 13.93 19.69 7.97
C TYR A 471 14.20 21.04 7.33
N ARG A 472 13.64 21.22 6.13
CA ARG A 472 13.61 22.51 5.43
C ARG A 472 12.36 22.60 4.57
N TRP A 473 11.62 23.71 4.70
CA TRP A 473 10.62 24.11 3.73
C TRP A 473 11.28 24.80 2.54
N GLN A 474 10.81 24.55 1.30
CA GLN A 474 11.40 25.12 0.09
C GLN A 474 11.21 26.64 0.01
N MET A 475 10.06 27.15 0.47
CA MET A 475 9.71 28.57 0.45
C MET A 475 10.18 29.35 1.71
N ALA A 476 10.83 28.67 2.67
CA ALA A 476 11.36 29.38 3.84
C ALA A 476 12.45 30.39 3.41
N ALA A 477 12.27 31.63 3.85
CA ALA A 477 13.24 32.71 3.57
C ALA A 477 14.54 32.45 4.35
N GLY A 478 15.65 32.35 3.65
CA GLY A 478 16.99 32.14 4.19
C GLY A 478 17.68 30.98 3.48
N GLU A 479 18.82 31.28 2.87
CA GLU A 479 19.60 30.31 2.11
C GLU A 479 20.15 29.21 3.04
N ASP A 480 19.92 27.98 2.68
CA ASP A 480 20.62 26.75 3.09
C ASP A 480 20.55 26.25 4.55
N ALA A 481 19.88 26.88 5.48
CA ALA A 481 19.84 26.43 6.85
C ALA A 481 18.75 25.35 7.06
N GLU A 482 19.17 24.10 7.28
CA GLU A 482 18.30 23.06 7.79
C GLU A 482 17.96 23.35 9.25
N THR A 483 16.67 23.24 9.60
CA THR A 483 16.21 23.37 10.99
C THR A 483 16.32 22.03 11.69
N PRO A 484 17.04 21.90 12.81
CA PRO A 484 17.07 20.68 13.61
C PRO A 484 15.68 20.32 14.11
N LEU A 485 15.37 19.01 14.10
CA LEU A 485 14.18 18.44 14.73
C LEU A 485 14.57 17.71 16.00
N VAL A 486 13.85 17.97 17.06
CA VAL A 486 14.00 17.22 18.33
C VAL A 486 13.02 16.06 18.32
N PRO A 487 13.49 14.79 18.28
CA PRO A 487 12.62 13.65 18.31
C PRO A 487 11.96 13.48 19.69
N GLU A 488 10.63 13.27 19.71
CA GLU A 488 9.86 12.95 20.91
C GLU A 488 9.61 11.44 20.98
N LEU A 489 10.15 10.77 22.01
CA LEU A 489 9.94 9.34 22.18
C LEU A 489 8.48 9.07 22.59
N GLN A 490 7.81 8.22 21.83
CA GLN A 490 6.45 7.78 22.08
C GLN A 490 6.43 6.56 23.01
N ASN A 491 5.27 6.26 23.62
CA ASN A 491 5.09 5.13 24.52
C ASN A 491 5.36 3.76 23.88
N ASP A 492 5.23 3.67 22.56
CA ASP A 492 5.46 2.46 21.77
C ASP A 492 6.90 2.34 21.22
N GLY A 493 7.80 3.23 21.67
CA GLY A 493 9.20 3.24 21.26
C GLY A 493 9.47 3.92 19.92
N ARG A 494 8.46 4.39 19.20
CA ARG A 494 8.62 5.20 17.98
C ARG A 494 8.94 6.65 18.32
N LEU A 495 9.40 7.40 17.35
CA LEU A 495 9.73 8.82 17.48
C LEU A 495 8.71 9.68 16.74
N ALA A 496 8.22 10.73 17.37
CA ALA A 496 7.45 11.77 16.72
C ALA A 496 8.35 12.96 16.37
N LEU A 497 8.31 13.38 15.10
CA LEU A 497 8.92 14.59 14.61
C LEU A 497 7.82 15.55 14.18
N ARG A 498 7.81 16.78 14.71
CA ARG A 498 6.78 17.77 14.45
C ARG A 498 7.33 18.93 13.66
N VAL A 499 6.76 19.18 12.48
CA VAL A 499 7.16 20.28 11.60
C VAL A 499 5.97 21.23 11.44
N PRO A 500 6.06 22.48 11.92
CA PRO A 500 4.96 23.41 11.80
C PRO A 500 4.72 23.81 10.33
N PHE A 501 3.45 23.96 9.97
CA PHE A 501 3.01 24.53 8.69
C PHE A 501 1.80 25.42 8.88
N GLY A 502 1.58 26.35 7.95
CA GLY A 502 0.38 27.20 8.00
C GLY A 502 0.48 28.40 7.08
N THR A 503 -0.64 29.09 6.97
CA THR A 503 -0.77 30.34 6.21
C THR A 503 -1.19 31.50 7.11
N LEU A 504 -0.58 32.65 6.88
CA LEU A 504 -0.94 33.91 7.53
C LEU A 504 -2.03 34.57 6.68
N GLY A 505 -3.29 34.26 6.91
CA GLY A 505 -4.37 34.86 6.13
C GLY A 505 -5.74 34.30 6.38
N GLN A 506 -6.73 34.82 5.68
CA GLN A 506 -8.11 34.33 5.66
C GLN A 506 -8.59 34.24 4.22
N PRO A 507 -9.02 33.07 3.72
CA PRO A 507 -9.06 31.79 4.44
C PRO A 507 -7.64 31.24 4.71
N GLY A 508 -7.52 30.41 5.74
CA GLY A 508 -6.23 29.82 6.12
C GLY A 508 -6.36 28.58 7.00
N LEU A 509 -5.22 27.97 7.25
CA LEU A 509 -5.11 26.90 8.22
C LEU A 509 -3.71 26.90 8.83
N SER A 510 -3.59 26.32 10.02
CA SER A 510 -2.29 26.03 10.64
C SER A 510 -2.32 24.66 11.30
N GLY A 511 -1.14 24.10 11.51
CA GLY A 511 -0.97 22.80 12.14
C GLY A 511 0.47 22.31 12.08
N GLN A 512 0.60 21.00 12.18
CA GLN A 512 1.89 20.33 12.17
C GLN A 512 1.87 19.14 11.21
N VAL A 513 2.95 18.98 10.43
CA VAL A 513 3.28 17.70 9.82
C VAL A 513 3.88 16.84 10.90
N LEU A 514 3.18 15.78 11.26
CA LEU A 514 3.63 14.79 12.24
C LEU A 514 4.22 13.58 11.50
N LEU A 515 5.50 13.34 11.70
CA LEU A 515 6.21 12.18 11.16
C LEU A 515 6.48 11.20 12.29
N ILE A 516 5.89 10.01 12.23
CA ILE A 516 6.18 8.93 13.18
C ILE A 516 7.25 8.03 12.59
N VAL A 517 8.42 8.01 13.21
CA VAL A 517 9.63 7.39 12.67
C VAL A 517 10.11 6.27 13.58
N CYS A 518 10.55 5.17 12.99
CA CYS A 518 11.24 4.10 13.71
C CYS A 518 12.22 3.34 12.81
N ASN A 519 13.15 2.61 13.46
CA ASN A 519 13.95 1.61 12.76
C ASN A 519 13.02 0.53 12.20
N TRP A 520 13.30 0.03 10.98
CA TRP A 520 12.43 -0.93 10.33
C TRP A 520 12.96 -2.36 10.38
N ASN A 521 14.03 -2.69 9.76
CA ASN A 521 14.61 -4.05 9.76
C ASN A 521 15.83 -4.20 10.69
N ALA A 522 16.03 -3.30 11.64
CA ALA A 522 17.07 -3.47 12.62
C ALA A 522 16.84 -4.78 13.42
N ALA A 523 17.88 -5.56 13.62
CA ALA A 523 17.81 -6.69 14.55
C ALA A 523 17.37 -6.16 15.93
N ALA A 524 16.28 -6.73 16.46
CA ALA A 524 15.80 -6.44 17.80
C ALA A 524 16.87 -6.83 18.84
#